data_023f8eef0ce3684018cf523b7779d484
#
_entry.id   023f8eef0ce3684018cf523b7779d484
#
_cell.length_a   1.000
_cell.length_b   1.000
_cell.length_c   1.000
_cell.angle_alpha   90.00
_cell.angle_beta   90.00
_cell.angle_gamma   90.00
#
_symmetry.space_group_name_H-M   'P 1'
#
loop_
_entity.id
_entity.type
_entity.pdbx_description
1 polymer ?
#
loop_
_entity_poly.entity_id
_entity_poly.type
_entity_poly.pdbx_seq_one_letter_code
_entity_poly.pdbx_strand_id
1 'polypeptide(L)' 'MCGIIGINSKEPFTTKWAFGRLKRLEYRGYDSYGYFDGQDLIKEIGHIKIHEKKDKVKSAILHT' A
#
# COMPACT_ATOMS: atom_id res chain seq x y z
N MET A 1 2.16 1.62 -16.42
CA MET A 1 3.30 0.90 -15.85
C MET A 1 2.97 0.44 -14.43
N CYS A 2 3.35 -0.77 -14.08
CA CYS A 2 2.98 -1.36 -12.79
C CYS A 2 4.14 -1.36 -11.81
N GLY A 3 3.81 -1.21 -10.53
CA GLY A 3 4.78 -1.32 -9.47
C GLY A 3 4.23 -2.19 -8.36
N ILE A 4 5.12 -2.90 -7.68
CA ILE A 4 4.75 -3.78 -6.58
C ILE A 4 5.68 -3.51 -5.41
N ILE A 5 5.10 -3.44 -4.22
CA ILE A 5 5.85 -3.33 -2.98
C ILE A 5 5.45 -4.49 -2.09
N GLY A 6 6.43 -5.27 -1.64
CA GLY A 6 6.19 -6.31 -0.65
C GLY A 6 6.94 -5.94 0.61
N ILE A 7 6.27 -6.03 1.75
CA ILE A 7 6.85 -5.68 3.03
C ILE A 7 6.62 -6.84 4.00
N ASN A 8 7.69 -7.27 4.65
CA ASN A 8 7.63 -8.26 5.71
C ASN A 8 8.62 -7.81 6.78
N SER A 9 8.11 -7.44 7.94
CA SER A 9 8.93 -6.78 8.95
C SER A 9 8.69 -7.39 10.33
N LYS A 10 9.75 -7.45 11.13
CA LYS A 10 9.65 -7.88 12.53
C LYS A 10 8.96 -6.80 13.35
N GLU A 11 9.23 -5.53 13.03
CA GLU A 11 8.62 -4.40 13.72
C GLU A 11 7.35 -3.99 12.99
N PRO A 12 6.25 -3.80 13.71
CA PRO A 12 5.01 -3.36 13.08
C PRO A 12 5.17 -1.99 12.43
N PHE A 13 4.47 -1.77 11.33
CA PHE A 13 4.48 -0.48 10.65
C PHE A 13 3.03 -0.04 10.41
N THR A 14 2.86 1.27 10.20
CA THR A 14 1.53 1.83 9.93
C THR A 14 1.17 1.67 8.47
N THR A 15 -0.13 1.53 8.20
CA THR A 15 -0.59 1.51 6.82
C THR A 15 -0.31 2.86 6.14
N LYS A 16 -0.35 3.94 6.92
CA LYS A 16 0.02 5.27 6.40
C LYS A 16 1.43 5.26 5.81
N TRP A 17 2.37 4.66 6.52
CA TRP A 17 3.74 4.56 6.05
C TRP A 17 3.81 3.75 4.74
N ALA A 18 3.08 2.62 4.70
CA ALA A 18 3.08 1.74 3.53
C ALA A 18 2.51 2.45 2.30
N PHE A 19 1.38 3.14 2.46
CA PHE A 19 0.77 3.88 1.36
C PHE A 19 1.66 5.06 0.93
N GLY A 20 2.38 5.64 1.87
CA GLY A 20 3.35 6.67 1.54
C GLY A 20 4.43 6.16 0.59
N ARG A 21 4.86 4.91 0.80
CA ARG A 21 5.82 4.28 -0.11
C ARG A 21 5.20 4.02 -1.48
N LEU A 22 3.93 3.60 -1.50
CA LEU A 22 3.25 3.35 -2.76
C LEU A 22 3.11 4.62 -3.57
N LYS A 23 2.85 5.74 -2.92
CA LYS A 23 2.72 7.02 -3.63
C LYS A 23 3.99 7.42 -4.37
N ARG A 24 5.13 6.93 -3.96
CA ARG A 24 6.39 7.19 -4.67
C ARG A 24 6.42 6.56 -6.04
N LEU A 25 5.58 5.54 -6.29
CA LEU A 25 5.47 4.89 -7.58
C LEU A 25 4.46 5.58 -8.49
N GLU A 26 3.72 6.54 -7.96
CA GLU A 26 2.66 7.22 -8.70
C GLU A 26 3.18 7.95 -9.92
N TYR A 27 4.41 8.44 -9.87
CA TYR A 27 5.01 9.16 -11.00
C TYR A 27 5.17 8.26 -12.23
N ARG A 28 5.14 6.96 -12.04
CA ARG A 28 5.27 6.00 -13.15
C ARG A 28 3.93 5.74 -13.83
N GLY A 29 2.84 6.42 -13.39
CA GLY A 29 1.51 6.24 -13.91
C GLY A 29 0.67 5.37 -12.98
N TYR A 30 -0.64 5.58 -13.03
CA TYR A 30 -1.58 4.80 -12.22
C TYR A 30 -2.92 4.77 -12.92
N ASP A 31 -3.59 3.63 -12.84
CA ASP A 31 -5.00 3.50 -13.20
C ASP A 31 -5.76 3.05 -11.96
N SER A 32 -5.11 2.24 -11.16
CA SER A 32 -5.68 1.70 -9.94
C SER A 32 -4.55 1.33 -9.00
N TYR A 33 -4.91 1.04 -7.76
CA TYR A 33 -3.93 0.55 -6.79
C TYR A 33 -4.60 -0.41 -5.84
N GLY A 34 -3.79 -1.21 -5.15
CA GLY A 34 -4.28 -2.18 -4.21
C GLY A 34 -3.36 -2.37 -3.03
N TYR A 35 -3.91 -2.94 -1.98
CA TYR A 35 -3.23 -3.20 -0.72
C TYR A 35 -3.84 -4.44 -0.09
N PHE A 36 -3.01 -5.31 0.46
CA PHE A 36 -3.47 -6.48 1.19
C PHE A 36 -2.47 -6.79 2.29
N ASP A 37 -2.97 -6.98 3.52
CA ASP A 37 -2.10 -7.25 4.67
C ASP A 37 -2.41 -8.58 5.35
N GLY A 38 -3.12 -9.46 4.65
CA GLY A 38 -3.52 -10.74 5.23
C GLY A 38 -4.88 -10.67 5.88
N GLN A 39 -5.40 -9.49 6.11
CA GLN A 39 -6.67 -9.27 6.78
C GLN A 39 -7.56 -8.33 5.98
N ASP A 40 -7.04 -7.16 5.62
CA ASP A 40 -7.79 -6.16 4.87
C ASP A 40 -7.30 -6.09 3.44
N LEU A 41 -8.25 -5.98 2.52
CA LEU A 41 -7.98 -5.82 1.10
C LEU A 41 -8.58 -4.49 0.65
N ILE A 42 -7.75 -3.66 0.05
CA ILE A 42 -8.18 -2.38 -0.51
C ILE A 42 -7.86 -2.36 -1.99
N LYS A 43 -8.85 -2.02 -2.82
CA LYS A 43 -8.67 -1.84 -4.25
C LYS A 43 -9.42 -0.59 -4.67
N GLU A 44 -8.72 0.34 -5.29
CA GLU A 44 -9.29 1.62 -5.68
C GLU A 44 -8.82 2.02 -7.07
N ILE A 45 -9.60 2.84 -7.72
CA ILE A 45 -9.28 3.40 -9.03
C ILE A 45 -8.93 4.87 -8.85
N GLY A 46 -7.89 5.32 -9.55
CA GLY A 46 -7.49 6.72 -9.53
C GLY A 46 -6.25 6.97 -8.70
N HIS A 47 -6.12 8.21 -8.23
CA HIS A 47 -4.98 8.62 -7.43
C HIS A 47 -4.87 7.84 -6.14
N ILE A 48 -3.64 7.52 -5.76
CA ILE A 48 -3.39 6.78 -4.52
C ILE A 48 -3.72 7.67 -3.34
N LYS A 49 -4.60 7.17 -2.48
CA LYS A 49 -4.97 7.83 -1.23
C LYS A 49 -4.32 7.10 -0.08
N ILE A 50 -3.96 7.84 0.95
CA ILE A 50 -3.42 7.24 2.17
C ILE A 50 -4.58 6.66 2.97
N HIS A 51 -4.61 5.34 3.08
CA HIS A 51 -5.59 4.65 3.91
C HIS A 51 -4.94 4.33 5.24
N GLU A 52 -5.47 4.88 6.30
CA GLU A 52 -4.90 4.70 7.62
C GLU A 52 -5.83 3.84 8.46
N LYS A 53 -5.32 2.73 8.96
CA LYS A 53 -6.09 1.91 9.89
C LYS A 53 -5.45 2.02 11.27
N LYS A 54 -6.27 1.73 12.29
CA LYS A 54 -5.87 1.89 13.67
C LYS A 54 -4.70 1.00 14.06
N ASP A 55 -4.75 -0.25 13.61
CA ASP A 55 -3.74 -1.22 13.99
C ASP A 55 -2.55 -1.20 13.03
N LYS A 56 -1.37 -1.47 13.59
CA LYS A 56 -0.17 -1.63 12.77
C LYS A 56 -0.12 -3.04 12.20
N VAL A 57 0.60 -3.20 11.12
CA VAL A 57 0.74 -4.50 10.46
C VAL A 57 2.21 -4.84 10.29
N LYS A 58 2.50 -6.12 10.07
CA LYS A 58 3.87 -6.60 9.88
C LYS A 58 4.16 -7.03 8.47
N SER A 59 3.13 -7.28 7.66
CA SER A 59 3.29 -7.71 6.28
C SER A 59 2.24 -7.05 5.43
N ALA A 60 2.61 -6.66 4.22
CA ALA A 60 1.66 -6.09 3.27
C ALA A 60 2.19 -6.21 1.86
N ILE A 61 1.28 -6.29 0.90
CA ILE A 61 1.59 -6.22 -0.52
C ILE A 61 0.77 -5.07 -1.08
N LEU A 62 1.45 -4.18 -1.81
CA LEU A 62 0.81 -3.05 -2.44
C LEU A 62 1.21 -3.02 -3.91
N HIS A 63 0.31 -2.53 -4.75
CA HIS A 63 0.60 -2.44 -6.18
C HIS A 63 -0.13 -1.26 -6.81
N THR A 64 0.37 -0.85 -7.94
CA THR A 64 -0.30 0.12 -8.82
C THR A 64 -0.69 -0.53 -10.12
#